data_30109b7a1362af419acf6b59a7a7176b
#
_entry.id   30109b7a1362af419acf6b59a7a7176b
#
_cell.length_a   1.000
_cell.length_b   1.000
_cell.length_c   1.000
_cell.angle_alpha   90.00
_cell.angle_beta   90.00
_cell.angle_gamma   90.00
#
_symmetry.space_group_name_H-M   'P 1'
#
loop_
_entity.id
_entity.type
_entity.pdbx_description
1 polymer ?
#
loop_
_entity_poly.entity_id
_entity_poly.type
_entity_poly.pdbx_seq_one_letter_code
_entity_poly.pdbx_strand_id
1 'polypeptide(L)'
;MRIAGRGLIDRDKPVSFTFDGRRYDGFAGDTVASAMLANGQRLMGRSFKYHRPRGVLSAGSEEPNALVTTGVGPASEPNVRATMQEIYEGLAVRSQNAWPSLDFDLMAVNDLGAPFLGAGFYYKTFMWPRNFWKRVYEPVIRRAAGLGRLSGQPNADAYEKAYAFCDLLVIGAGPAGLMAAEAMALAGLDVT
;
A
#
# COMPACT_ATOMS: atom_id res chain seq x y z
N MET A 1 -10.69 -13.16 12.78
CA MET A 1 -12.08 -13.61 12.91
C MET A 1 -12.81 -13.34 11.62
N ARG A 2 -13.44 -14.34 11.01
CA ARG A 2 -14.19 -14.23 9.73
C ARG A 2 -15.66 -14.62 9.97
N ILE A 3 -16.57 -13.99 9.25
CA ILE A 3 -17.98 -14.38 9.29
C ILE A 3 -18.17 -15.62 8.40
N ALA A 4 -18.72 -16.69 8.94
CA ALA A 4 -18.97 -17.92 8.20
C ALA A 4 -19.96 -17.68 7.04
N GLY A 5 -19.69 -18.27 5.86
CA GLY A 5 -20.55 -18.19 4.70
C GLY A 5 -20.73 -16.80 4.08
N ARG A 6 -19.89 -15.83 4.42
CA ARG A 6 -19.91 -14.47 3.86
C ARG A 6 -18.59 -14.14 3.19
N GLY A 7 -18.65 -13.22 2.20
CA GLY A 7 -17.51 -12.74 1.41
C GLY A 7 -17.27 -13.56 0.15
N LEU A 8 -16.34 -13.08 -0.68
CA LEU A 8 -16.00 -13.64 -1.99
C LEU A 8 -14.70 -14.47 -1.97
N ILE A 9 -14.16 -14.74 -0.78
CA ILE A 9 -12.94 -15.54 -0.62
C ILE A 9 -13.22 -17.02 -0.88
N ASP A 10 -12.29 -17.70 -1.55
CA ASP A 10 -12.34 -19.15 -1.78
C ASP A 10 -11.69 -19.87 -0.58
N ARG A 11 -12.53 -20.39 0.31
CA ARG A 11 -12.08 -21.03 1.57
C ARG A 11 -11.48 -22.42 1.37
N ASP A 12 -11.64 -23.00 0.19
CA ASP A 12 -11.06 -24.30 -0.15
C ASP A 12 -9.62 -24.15 -0.67
N LYS A 13 -9.17 -22.89 -0.88
CA LYS A 13 -7.82 -22.58 -1.33
C LYS A 13 -7.06 -21.76 -0.29
N PRO A 14 -6.45 -22.42 0.71
CA PRO A 14 -5.59 -21.73 1.68
C PRO A 14 -4.34 -21.17 0.97
N VAL A 15 -3.91 -20.01 1.41
CA VAL A 15 -2.74 -19.28 0.89
C VAL A 15 -1.92 -18.77 2.06
N SER A 16 -0.59 -18.91 1.98
CA SER A 16 0.33 -18.40 3.00
C SER A 16 1.18 -17.25 2.45
N PHE A 17 1.40 -16.26 3.27
CA PHE A 17 2.27 -15.12 2.94
C PHE A 17 3.04 -14.67 4.18
N THR A 18 3.97 -13.74 4.01
CA THR A 18 4.71 -13.17 5.13
C THR A 18 4.46 -11.68 5.28
N PHE A 19 4.39 -11.20 6.54
CA PHE A 19 4.37 -9.78 6.87
C PHE A 19 5.44 -9.52 7.93
N ASP A 20 6.39 -8.64 7.61
CA ASP A 20 7.58 -8.36 8.43
C ASP A 20 8.31 -9.64 8.88
N GLY A 21 8.42 -10.62 7.98
CA GLY A 21 9.08 -11.90 8.21
C GLY A 21 8.25 -12.92 9.02
N ARG A 22 7.06 -12.58 9.49
CA ARG A 22 6.17 -13.52 10.19
C ARG A 22 5.16 -14.10 9.18
N ARG A 23 4.94 -15.41 9.26
CA ARG A 23 3.97 -16.11 8.42
C ARG A 23 2.53 -15.84 8.87
N TYR A 24 1.67 -15.63 7.90
CA TYR A 24 0.24 -15.48 8.05
C TYR A 24 -0.49 -16.34 7.01
N ASP A 25 -1.66 -16.82 7.36
CA ASP A 25 -2.49 -17.66 6.49
C ASP A 25 -3.79 -16.91 6.14
N GLY A 26 -4.21 -17.09 4.91
CA GLY A 26 -5.45 -16.56 4.36
C GLY A 26 -6.04 -17.52 3.33
N PHE A 27 -6.87 -17.01 2.45
CA PHE A 27 -7.51 -17.78 1.39
C PHE A 27 -7.42 -17.00 0.07
N ALA A 28 -7.52 -17.69 -1.06
CA ALA A 28 -7.58 -17.04 -2.36
C ALA A 28 -8.76 -16.03 -2.39
N GLY A 29 -8.51 -14.84 -2.92
CA GLY A 29 -9.43 -13.72 -2.91
C GLY A 29 -9.33 -12.81 -1.66
N ASP A 30 -8.52 -13.18 -0.66
CA ASP A 30 -8.18 -12.24 0.42
C ASP A 30 -7.21 -11.18 -0.08
N THR A 31 -7.40 -9.96 0.39
CA THR A 31 -6.34 -8.94 0.34
C THR A 31 -5.40 -9.08 1.54
N VAL A 32 -4.22 -8.48 1.46
CA VAL A 32 -3.30 -8.40 2.61
C VAL A 32 -4.03 -7.87 3.84
N ALA A 33 -4.83 -6.81 3.70
CA ALA A 33 -5.58 -6.22 4.80
C ALA A 33 -6.59 -7.19 5.40
N SER A 34 -7.40 -7.88 4.58
CA SER A 34 -8.43 -8.80 5.07
C SER A 34 -7.82 -10.03 5.75
N ALA A 35 -6.74 -10.57 5.18
CA ALA A 35 -6.02 -11.69 5.77
C ALA A 35 -5.38 -11.31 7.11
N MET A 36 -4.70 -10.17 7.20
CA MET A 36 -4.08 -9.67 8.43
C MET A 36 -5.13 -9.47 9.54
N LEU A 37 -6.24 -8.79 9.23
CA LEU A 37 -7.33 -8.57 10.19
C LEU A 37 -7.94 -9.90 10.67
N ALA A 38 -8.09 -10.88 9.78
CA ALA A 38 -8.60 -12.21 10.14
C ALA A 38 -7.67 -12.96 11.11
N ASN A 39 -6.37 -12.71 11.00
CA ASN A 39 -5.34 -13.24 11.91
C ASN A 39 -5.17 -12.40 13.19
N GLY A 40 -5.98 -11.37 13.40
CA GLY A 40 -5.91 -10.51 14.57
C GLY A 40 -4.84 -9.40 14.50
N GLN A 41 -4.09 -9.31 13.41
CA GLN A 41 -3.10 -8.26 13.21
C GLN A 41 -3.80 -6.97 12.77
N ARG A 42 -3.85 -6.00 13.66
CA ARG A 42 -4.53 -4.72 13.43
C ARG A 42 -3.56 -3.59 13.06
N LEU A 43 -2.33 -3.66 13.57
CA LEU A 43 -1.31 -2.67 13.32
C LEU A 43 -0.65 -2.95 11.97
N MET A 44 -0.81 -2.03 11.01
CA MET A 44 -0.32 -2.17 9.64
C MET A 44 0.80 -1.18 9.31
N GLY A 45 0.85 -0.06 10.01
CA GLY A 45 1.80 1.00 9.74
C GLY A 45 1.87 2.03 10.86
N ARG A 46 2.67 3.05 10.65
CA ARG A 46 2.83 4.20 11.53
C ARG A 46 2.53 5.48 10.76
N SER A 47 1.99 6.49 11.44
CA SER A 47 1.72 7.78 10.78
C SER A 47 3.03 8.47 10.40
N PHE A 48 3.02 9.24 9.31
CA PHE A 48 4.22 9.85 8.74
C PHE A 48 4.92 10.84 9.67
N LYS A 49 4.17 11.55 10.47
CA LYS A 49 4.67 12.66 11.26
C LYS A 49 4.99 12.29 12.71
N TYR A 50 4.05 11.64 13.37
CA TYR A 50 4.14 11.33 14.80
C TYR A 50 4.37 9.85 15.08
N HIS A 51 4.47 9.02 14.05
CA HIS A 51 4.65 7.57 14.18
C HIS A 51 3.58 6.88 15.06
N ARG A 52 2.39 7.45 15.12
CA ARG A 52 1.25 6.87 15.85
C ARG A 52 0.80 5.59 15.16
N PRO A 53 0.38 4.57 15.93
CA PRO A 53 -0.13 3.32 15.38
C PRO A 53 -1.26 3.55 14.38
N ARG A 54 -1.22 2.84 13.25
CA ARG A 54 -2.23 2.89 12.18
C ARG A 54 -2.65 1.49 11.76
N GLY A 55 -3.94 1.31 11.59
CA GLY A 55 -4.54 0.12 11.00
C GLY A 55 -5.25 0.45 9.70
N VAL A 56 -6.03 -0.48 9.21
CA VAL A 56 -6.90 -0.31 8.04
C VAL A 56 -8.06 0.61 8.40
N LEU A 57 -8.30 1.63 7.58
CA LEU A 57 -9.39 2.60 7.73
C LEU A 57 -10.54 2.31 6.75
N SER A 58 -10.21 1.94 5.52
CA SER A 58 -11.19 1.70 4.46
C SER A 58 -11.05 0.30 3.87
N ALA A 59 -11.91 -0.05 2.93
CA ALA A 59 -11.91 -1.37 2.30
C ALA A 59 -11.37 -1.38 0.87
N GLY A 60 -11.05 -0.23 0.29
CA GLY A 60 -10.73 -0.10 -1.14
C GLY A 60 -9.49 0.73 -1.41
N SER A 61 -9.46 1.29 -2.60
CA SER A 61 -8.34 2.09 -3.12
C SER A 61 -8.13 3.42 -2.40
N GLU A 62 -9.07 3.86 -1.61
CA GLU A 62 -9.00 5.08 -0.79
C GLU A 62 -8.30 4.88 0.56
N GLU A 63 -7.77 3.67 0.85
CA GLU A 63 -7.05 3.36 2.09
C GLU A 63 -5.81 4.26 2.28
N PRO A 64 -5.78 5.12 3.31
CA PRO A 64 -4.68 6.07 3.50
C PRO A 64 -3.59 5.59 4.45
N ASN A 65 -3.85 4.58 5.28
CA ASN A 65 -2.99 4.23 6.41
C ASN A 65 -2.19 2.94 6.23
N ALA A 66 -2.80 1.94 5.59
CA ALA A 66 -2.22 0.61 5.45
C ALA A 66 -1.41 0.50 4.15
N LEU A 67 -0.37 1.33 4.04
CA LEU A 67 0.60 1.27 2.96
C LEU A 67 1.71 0.29 3.33
N VAL A 68 2.00 -0.62 2.42
CA VAL A 68 2.99 -1.68 2.60
C VAL A 68 3.94 -1.73 1.40
N THR A 69 5.07 -2.40 1.58
CA THR A 69 5.95 -2.79 0.49
C THR A 69 5.74 -4.26 0.20
N THR A 70 5.46 -4.62 -1.04
CA THR A 70 5.30 -6.00 -1.49
C THR A 70 6.51 -6.46 -2.29
N GLY A 71 6.72 -7.76 -2.34
CA GLY A 71 7.84 -8.36 -3.07
C GLY A 71 9.21 -8.15 -2.43
N VAL A 72 10.22 -8.67 -3.10
CA VAL A 72 11.63 -8.62 -2.66
C VAL A 72 12.55 -8.26 -3.83
N GLY A 73 13.69 -7.63 -3.53
CA GLY A 73 14.69 -7.28 -4.54
C GLY A 73 14.14 -6.41 -5.66
N PRO A 74 14.40 -6.76 -6.95
CA PRO A 74 13.93 -6.00 -8.12
C PRO A 74 12.40 -5.89 -8.21
N ALA A 75 11.68 -6.93 -7.76
CA ALA A 75 10.21 -6.98 -7.76
C ALA A 75 9.59 -6.27 -6.54
N SER A 76 10.38 -5.53 -5.76
CA SER A 76 9.86 -4.80 -4.60
C SER A 76 9.07 -3.57 -5.03
N GLU A 77 7.80 -3.54 -4.65
CA GLU A 77 6.87 -2.44 -4.93
C GLU A 77 6.45 -1.76 -3.63
N PRO A 78 6.86 -0.50 -3.42
CA PRO A 78 6.50 0.27 -2.23
C PRO A 78 5.16 0.98 -2.39
N ASN A 79 4.59 1.42 -1.27
CA ASN A 79 3.37 2.22 -1.17
C ASN A 79 2.13 1.51 -1.73
N VAL A 80 2.13 0.19 -1.75
CA VAL A 80 0.97 -0.61 -2.12
C VAL A 80 -0.05 -0.56 -0.99
N ARG A 81 -1.30 -0.34 -1.32
CA ARG A 81 -2.38 -0.40 -0.33
C ARG A 81 -2.69 -1.84 0.01
N ALA A 82 -2.60 -2.18 1.29
CA ALA A 82 -2.87 -3.54 1.76
C ALA A 82 -4.30 -4.02 1.44
N THR A 83 -5.24 -3.09 1.22
CA THR A 83 -6.63 -3.35 0.83
C THR A 83 -6.79 -3.68 -0.65
N MET A 84 -5.79 -3.40 -1.47
CA MET A 84 -5.81 -3.63 -2.92
C MET A 84 -4.92 -4.79 -3.36
N GLN A 85 -3.96 -5.20 -2.52
CA GLN A 85 -3.06 -6.30 -2.82
C GLN A 85 -3.71 -7.62 -2.44
N GLU A 86 -4.05 -8.43 -3.42
CA GLU A 86 -4.46 -9.82 -3.20
C GLU A 86 -3.27 -10.66 -2.73
N ILE A 87 -3.51 -11.58 -1.78
CA ILE A 87 -2.48 -12.50 -1.31
C ILE A 87 -2.32 -13.67 -2.28
N TYR A 88 -1.08 -14.13 -2.41
CA TYR A 88 -0.73 -15.35 -3.13
C TYR A 88 0.39 -16.07 -2.37
N GLU A 89 0.58 -17.36 -2.70
CA GLU A 89 1.56 -18.19 -2.00
C GLU A 89 2.98 -17.62 -2.14
N GLY A 90 3.64 -17.40 -1.00
CA GLY A 90 4.99 -16.85 -0.95
C GLY A 90 5.09 -15.33 -1.06
N LEU A 91 3.97 -14.60 -1.11
CA LEU A 91 4.00 -13.14 -1.09
C LEU A 91 4.75 -12.63 0.14
N ALA A 92 5.76 -11.81 -0.07
CA ALA A 92 6.47 -11.11 0.98
C ALA A 92 5.95 -9.67 1.11
N VAL A 93 5.46 -9.33 2.29
CA VAL A 93 4.96 -7.98 2.61
C VAL A 93 5.75 -7.40 3.76
N ARG A 94 6.07 -6.13 3.69
CA ARG A 94 6.75 -5.40 4.76
C ARG A 94 5.99 -4.12 5.10
N SER A 95 5.94 -3.81 6.38
CA SER A 95 5.47 -2.52 6.85
C SER A 95 6.41 -1.39 6.41
N GLN A 96 5.88 -0.19 6.38
CA GLN A 96 6.65 1.02 6.10
C GLN A 96 6.62 1.95 7.31
N ASN A 97 7.52 2.93 7.31
CA ASN A 97 7.55 4.01 8.30
C ASN A 97 7.64 3.54 9.75
N ALA A 98 8.47 2.53 10.04
CA ALA A 98 8.78 2.09 11.40
C ALA A 98 10.25 1.70 11.51
N TRP A 99 10.88 1.94 12.65
CA TRP A 99 12.25 1.51 12.94
C TRP A 99 12.46 1.33 14.45
N PRO A 100 13.03 0.20 14.92
CA PRO A 100 13.47 -0.97 14.15
C PRO A 100 12.32 -1.90 13.73
N SER A 101 11.14 -1.80 14.35
CA SER A 101 9.99 -2.65 14.01
C SER A 101 8.68 -1.89 14.11
N LEU A 102 7.61 -2.47 13.58
CA LEU A 102 6.27 -1.91 13.63
C LEU A 102 5.72 -1.84 15.08
N ASP A 103 6.01 -2.87 15.89
CA ASP A 103 5.55 -2.95 17.28
C ASP A 103 6.36 -2.01 18.21
N PHE A 104 7.66 -1.90 17.95
CA PHE A 104 8.56 -1.03 18.70
C PHE A 104 9.24 -0.04 17.77
N ASP A 105 8.70 1.16 17.69
CA ASP A 105 9.15 2.21 16.79
C ASP A 105 9.81 3.34 17.56
N LEU A 106 11.13 3.46 17.45
CA LEU A 106 11.90 4.54 18.08
C LEU A 106 11.58 5.92 17.51
N MET A 107 11.10 5.97 16.26
CA MET A 107 10.72 7.24 15.64
C MET A 107 9.43 7.82 16.25
N ALA A 108 8.71 7.05 17.09
CA ALA A 108 7.56 7.55 17.86
C ALA A 108 7.93 8.68 18.83
N VAL A 109 9.22 8.86 19.13
CA VAL A 109 9.73 10.04 19.88
C VAL A 109 9.33 11.37 19.21
N ASN A 110 9.07 11.37 17.89
CA ASN A 110 8.58 12.55 17.18
C ASN A 110 7.24 13.09 17.73
N ASP A 111 6.45 12.25 18.41
CA ASP A 111 5.20 12.69 19.04
C ASP A 111 5.45 13.68 20.20
N LEU A 112 6.59 13.60 20.86
CA LEU A 112 7.00 14.58 21.87
C LEU A 112 7.22 15.97 21.28
N GLY A 113 7.60 16.03 19.99
CA GLY A 113 7.74 17.28 19.23
C GLY A 113 6.42 17.83 18.67
N ALA A 114 5.27 17.23 18.99
CA ALA A 114 3.97 17.59 18.42
C ALA A 114 3.62 19.08 18.54
N PRO A 115 3.92 19.80 19.64
CA PRO A 115 3.65 21.23 19.74
C PRO A 115 4.35 22.07 18.66
N PHE A 116 5.55 21.65 18.25
CA PHE A 116 6.36 22.36 17.22
C PHE A 116 6.01 21.92 15.80
N LEU A 117 5.38 20.77 15.67
CA LEU A 117 5.04 20.14 14.41
C LEU A 117 3.56 20.32 14.02
N GLY A 118 2.94 21.45 14.37
CA GLY A 118 1.55 21.77 14.01
C GLY A 118 1.25 21.70 12.51
N ALA A 119 0.01 21.87 12.08
CA ALA A 119 -0.36 21.90 10.68
C ALA A 119 0.44 22.98 9.92
N GLY A 120 0.99 22.60 8.76
CA GLY A 120 1.82 23.53 7.96
C GLY A 120 3.19 23.86 8.55
N PHE A 121 3.69 23.06 9.52
CA PHE A 121 4.97 23.32 10.20
C PHE A 121 6.13 23.54 9.22
N TYR A 122 6.16 22.82 8.12
CA TYR A 122 7.22 22.92 7.11
C TYR A 122 7.22 24.26 6.38
N TYR A 123 6.09 24.96 6.28
CA TYR A 123 6.03 26.31 5.74
C TYR A 123 6.45 27.40 6.75
N LYS A 124 6.43 27.08 8.04
CA LYS A 124 6.74 28.04 9.10
C LYS A 124 8.12 27.83 9.70
N THR A 125 8.51 26.59 9.91
CA THR A 125 9.71 26.24 10.68
C THR A 125 10.96 26.13 9.80
N PHE A 126 10.83 25.67 8.55
CA PHE A 126 11.95 25.34 7.67
C PHE A 126 12.15 26.32 6.51
N MET A 127 11.73 27.56 6.70
CA MET A 127 11.83 28.59 5.67
C MET A 127 13.16 29.35 5.67
N TRP A 128 13.94 29.26 6.71
CA TRP A 128 15.22 29.97 6.85
C TRP A 128 16.35 29.00 7.25
N PRO A 129 17.54 29.12 6.65
CA PRO A 129 17.89 29.91 5.45
C PRO A 129 17.24 29.37 4.16
N ARG A 130 16.85 30.25 3.23
CA ARG A 130 16.13 29.89 2.00
C ARG A 130 16.77 28.77 1.19
N ASN A 131 18.12 28.80 1.08
CA ASN A 131 18.85 27.81 0.29
C ASN A 131 18.90 26.41 0.93
N PHE A 132 18.50 26.27 2.20
CA PHE A 132 18.51 24.99 2.91
C PHE A 132 17.31 24.13 2.56
N TRP A 133 16.22 24.71 2.03
CA TRP A 133 15.03 23.93 1.71
C TRP A 133 15.36 22.74 0.81
N LYS A 134 15.92 22.96 -0.37
CA LYS A 134 16.20 21.89 -1.32
C LYS A 134 17.33 20.94 -0.89
N ARG A 135 18.32 21.44 -0.17
CA ARG A 135 19.55 20.68 0.13
C ARG A 135 19.49 19.95 1.46
N VAL A 136 18.71 20.44 2.42
CA VAL A 136 18.70 19.94 3.79
C VAL A 136 17.27 19.53 4.22
N TYR A 137 16.35 20.50 4.27
CA TYR A 137 15.05 20.27 4.90
C TYR A 137 14.19 19.29 4.10
N GLU A 138 14.03 19.48 2.83
CA GLU A 138 13.22 18.62 1.97
C GLU A 138 13.70 17.16 1.96
N PRO A 139 15.01 16.87 1.76
CA PRO A 139 15.49 15.48 1.84
C PRO A 139 15.28 14.83 3.21
N VAL A 140 15.43 15.59 4.31
CA VAL A 140 15.19 15.08 5.66
C VAL A 140 13.71 14.80 5.88
N ILE A 141 12.85 15.76 5.52
CA ILE A 141 11.39 15.62 5.65
C ILE A 141 10.88 14.46 4.80
N ARG A 142 11.36 14.32 3.57
CA ARG A 142 11.01 13.22 2.68
C ARG A 142 11.38 11.86 3.27
N ARG A 143 12.56 11.75 3.87
CA ARG A 143 12.96 10.53 4.58
C ARG A 143 12.09 10.25 5.79
N ALA A 144 11.80 11.28 6.57
CA ALA A 144 10.97 11.18 7.77
C ALA A 144 9.49 10.89 7.44
N ALA A 145 9.03 11.19 6.24
CA ALA A 145 7.68 10.87 5.78
C ALA A 145 7.42 9.36 5.65
N GLY A 146 8.48 8.53 5.65
CA GLY A 146 8.34 7.07 5.70
C GLY A 146 7.67 6.41 4.50
N LEU A 147 7.53 7.14 3.38
CA LEU A 147 7.11 6.55 2.12
C LEU A 147 8.19 5.60 1.63
N GLY A 148 7.77 4.46 1.08
CA GLY A 148 8.67 3.44 0.57
C GLY A 148 9.49 3.93 -0.63
N ARG A 149 10.57 3.20 -0.91
CA ARG A 149 11.48 3.49 -2.01
C ARG A 149 11.50 2.35 -2.98
N LEU A 150 11.58 2.67 -4.27
CA LEU A 150 11.88 1.68 -5.30
C LEU A 150 13.23 1.00 -5.01
N SER A 151 13.37 -0.26 -5.44
CA SER A 151 14.59 -1.04 -5.27
C SER A 151 15.82 -0.40 -5.93
N GLY A 152 15.60 0.38 -6.99
CA GLY A 152 16.66 0.93 -7.85
C GLY A 152 17.34 -0.13 -8.71
N GLN A 153 16.88 -1.39 -8.67
CA GLN A 153 17.40 -2.48 -9.47
C GLN A 153 16.59 -2.62 -10.76
N PRO A 154 17.21 -3.08 -11.85
CA PRO A 154 16.48 -3.39 -13.07
C PRO A 154 15.38 -4.40 -12.80
N ASN A 155 14.21 -4.25 -13.43
CA ASN A 155 13.15 -5.24 -13.33
C ASN A 155 13.65 -6.56 -13.94
N ALA A 156 13.51 -7.64 -13.19
CA ALA A 156 13.91 -8.99 -13.60
C ALA A 156 12.80 -9.70 -14.39
N ASP A 157 11.59 -9.13 -14.43
CA ASP A 157 10.45 -9.77 -15.12
C ASP A 157 10.60 -9.62 -16.64
N ALA A 158 10.28 -10.67 -17.34
CA ALA A 158 10.14 -10.67 -18.78
C ALA A 158 8.65 -10.48 -19.14
N TYR A 159 8.38 -9.46 -19.96
CA TYR A 159 7.01 -9.17 -20.40
C TYR A 159 6.81 -9.59 -21.85
N GLU A 160 5.72 -10.29 -22.11
CA GLU A 160 5.27 -10.52 -23.47
C GLU A 160 4.73 -9.23 -24.08
N LYS A 161 4.97 -9.06 -25.37
CA LYS A 161 4.44 -7.94 -26.14
C LYS A 161 3.50 -8.48 -27.18
N ALA A 162 2.26 -8.00 -27.18
CA ALA A 162 1.25 -8.37 -28.15
C ALA A 162 0.54 -7.13 -28.67
N TYR A 163 -0.17 -7.29 -29.79
CA TYR A 163 -1.07 -6.29 -30.34
C TYR A 163 -2.50 -6.78 -30.13
N ALA A 164 -3.36 -5.95 -29.62
CA ALA A 164 -4.78 -6.19 -29.51
C ALA A 164 -5.53 -5.12 -30.32
N PHE A 165 -6.64 -5.50 -30.92
CA PHE A 165 -7.52 -4.62 -31.68
C PHE A 165 -8.87 -4.66 -31.01
N CYS A 166 -9.46 -3.51 -30.76
CA CYS A 166 -10.77 -3.37 -30.16
C CYS A 166 -11.43 -2.08 -30.67
N ASP A 167 -12.75 -1.99 -30.55
CA ASP A 167 -13.49 -0.76 -30.86
C ASP A 167 -13.33 0.27 -29.76
N LEU A 168 -13.25 -0.20 -28.52
CA LEU A 168 -13.07 0.65 -27.33
C LEU A 168 -12.08 0.02 -26.35
N LEU A 169 -11.04 0.76 -25.97
CA LEU A 169 -10.11 0.42 -24.88
C LEU A 169 -10.50 1.17 -23.62
N VAL A 170 -10.80 0.45 -22.54
CA VAL A 170 -11.09 1.03 -21.22
C VAL A 170 -9.90 0.81 -20.28
N ILE A 171 -9.22 1.89 -19.89
CA ILE A 171 -8.09 1.83 -18.97
C ILE A 171 -8.58 2.16 -17.56
N GLY A 172 -8.74 1.13 -16.75
CA GLY A 172 -9.13 1.20 -15.35
C GLY A 172 -10.50 0.64 -15.05
N ALA A 173 -10.57 -0.27 -14.07
CA ALA A 173 -11.79 -0.95 -13.62
C ALA A 173 -12.50 -0.21 -12.46
N GLY A 174 -12.45 1.11 -12.45
CA GLY A 174 -13.27 1.93 -11.55
C GLY A 174 -14.74 1.95 -11.99
N PRO A 175 -15.66 2.48 -11.17
CA PRO A 175 -17.09 2.50 -11.49
C PRO A 175 -17.40 3.10 -12.88
N ALA A 176 -16.74 4.18 -13.24
CA ALA A 176 -16.93 4.83 -14.54
C ALA A 176 -16.44 3.95 -15.70
N GLY A 177 -15.27 3.31 -15.55
CA GLY A 177 -14.73 2.42 -16.56
C GLY A 177 -15.60 1.17 -16.77
N LEU A 178 -16.06 0.56 -15.67
CA LEU A 178 -16.95 -0.60 -15.74
C LEU A 178 -18.29 -0.25 -16.40
N MET A 179 -18.89 0.87 -16.05
CA MET A 179 -20.14 1.33 -16.70
C MET A 179 -19.95 1.64 -18.18
N ALA A 180 -18.82 2.24 -18.55
CA ALA A 180 -18.52 2.51 -19.96
C ALA A 180 -18.33 1.20 -20.74
N ALA A 181 -17.58 0.26 -20.18
CA ALA A 181 -17.37 -1.06 -20.78
C ALA A 181 -18.71 -1.80 -20.99
N GLU A 182 -19.56 -1.84 -19.95
CA GLU A 182 -20.88 -2.48 -20.02
C GLU A 182 -21.76 -1.84 -21.10
N ALA A 183 -21.87 -0.51 -21.08
CA ALA A 183 -22.73 0.21 -22.04
C ALA A 183 -22.31 -0.03 -23.49
N MET A 184 -21.01 -0.03 -23.77
CA MET A 184 -20.49 -0.24 -25.12
C MET A 184 -20.54 -1.70 -25.56
N ALA A 185 -20.29 -2.64 -24.65
CA ALA A 185 -20.46 -4.08 -24.93
C ALA A 185 -21.92 -4.43 -25.24
N LEU A 186 -22.88 -3.86 -24.49
CA LEU A 186 -24.31 -4.00 -24.78
C LEU A 186 -24.71 -3.37 -26.12
N ALA A 187 -23.99 -2.37 -26.58
CA ALA A 187 -24.17 -1.78 -27.93
C ALA A 187 -23.52 -2.62 -29.04
N GLY A 188 -22.88 -3.74 -28.72
CA GLY A 188 -22.28 -4.67 -29.66
C GLY A 188 -20.85 -4.32 -30.09
N LEU A 189 -20.18 -3.41 -29.38
CA LEU A 189 -18.78 -3.07 -29.64
C LEU A 189 -17.83 -4.08 -28.98
N ASP A 190 -16.66 -4.31 -29.61
CA ASP A 190 -15.57 -5.05 -29.01
C ASP A 190 -14.84 -4.16 -28.00
N VAL A 191 -14.93 -4.51 -26.72
CA VAL A 191 -14.42 -3.73 -25.60
C VAL A 191 -13.32 -4.49 -24.88
N THR A 192 -12.17 -3.87 -24.70
CA THR A 192 -11.02 -4.42 -23.97
C THR A 192 -10.63 -3.51 -22.80
#